data_5f9660078c13ddafaba4fdade530fa29
#
_entry.id   5f9660078c13ddafaba4fdade530fa29
#
_cell.length_a   1.000
_cell.length_b   1.000
_cell.length_c   1.000
_cell.angle_alpha   90.00
_cell.angle_beta   90.00
_cell.angle_gamma   90.00
#
_symmetry.space_group_name_H-M   'P 1'
#
loop_
_entity.id
_entity.type
_entity.pdbx_description
1 polymer ?
#
loop_
_entity_poly.entity_id
_entity_poly.type
_entity_poly.pdbx_seq_one_letter_code
_entity_poly.pdbx_strand_id
1 'polypeptide(L)'
;VPRVLLRDPRIFSTDMSAIDHDHQLRALLKVHLNARLGAADRVVDEFGLAYGAVRADVALVNGHLEGFEIKAERDTLKRLPAQVEAYNQVFEFSWVVTTPGHLSGVREVVPKGWGLLVAKANEQGGELVQVRRAQRNSRRSTEHLARLLWREEALAQLEALGLSKGMKFKPKIVLFAALAEAMTADALSTYVRTCLKSRANWRLDAAPRVCDGSSRPVASA
;
A
#
# COMPACT_ATOMS: atom_id res chain seq x y z
N VAL A 1 -30.66 5.13 7.68
CA VAL A 1 -29.40 5.06 6.92
C VAL A 1 -29.24 6.40 6.23
N PRO A 2 -28.27 7.26 6.57
CA PRO A 2 -28.06 8.53 5.88
C PRO A 2 -27.33 8.32 4.57
N ARG A 3 -27.96 8.78 3.52
CA ARG A 3 -27.46 8.87 2.15
C ARG A 3 -26.48 10.04 2.07
N VAL A 4 -25.17 9.79 2.06
CA VAL A 4 -24.16 10.83 1.78
C VAL A 4 -24.06 11.01 0.29
N LEU A 5 -24.69 12.06 -0.21
CA LEU A 5 -24.52 12.59 -1.56
C LEU A 5 -23.25 13.46 -1.56
N LEU A 6 -22.12 12.90 -1.97
CA LEU A 6 -20.97 13.68 -2.42
C LEU A 6 -20.96 13.67 -3.95
N ARG A 7 -21.71 14.60 -4.54
CA ARG A 7 -21.59 14.95 -5.96
C ARG A 7 -20.60 16.10 -6.07
N ASP A 8 -19.35 15.82 -6.40
CA ASP A 8 -18.52 16.80 -7.10
C ASP A 8 -18.69 16.57 -8.60
N PRO A 9 -19.42 17.47 -9.31
CA PRO A 9 -19.73 17.29 -10.74
C PRO A 9 -18.53 17.42 -11.67
N ARG A 10 -17.33 17.71 -11.13
CA ARG A 10 -16.11 17.87 -11.91
C ARG A 10 -15.32 16.58 -12.12
N ILE A 11 -15.72 15.47 -11.49
CA ILE A 11 -14.98 14.18 -11.56
C ILE A 11 -15.52 13.28 -12.67
N PHE A 12 -16.72 13.52 -13.16
CA PHE A 12 -17.35 12.69 -14.19
C PHE A 12 -17.69 13.52 -15.41
N SER A 13 -16.78 13.51 -16.39
CA SER A 13 -17.10 13.87 -17.76
C SER A 13 -18.12 12.87 -18.29
N THR A 14 -19.20 13.36 -18.92
CA THR A 14 -20.34 12.59 -19.45
C THR A 14 -19.98 11.79 -20.72
N ASP A 15 -18.72 11.58 -20.98
CA ASP A 15 -18.25 10.74 -22.07
C ASP A 15 -18.19 9.28 -21.58
N MET A 16 -19.13 8.45 -22.03
CA MET A 16 -19.25 7.01 -21.71
C MET A 16 -18.11 6.17 -22.33
N SER A 17 -17.04 6.81 -22.81
CA SER A 17 -15.85 6.17 -23.33
C SER A 17 -14.80 5.95 -22.23
N ALA A 18 -14.59 4.70 -21.90
CA ALA A 18 -13.42 4.11 -21.27
C ALA A 18 -12.92 4.76 -19.94
N ILE A 19 -12.97 3.98 -18.88
CA ILE A 19 -12.21 4.24 -17.65
C ILE A 19 -10.74 3.96 -17.97
N ASP A 20 -10.03 4.95 -18.53
CA ASP A 20 -8.71 4.78 -19.13
C ASP A 20 -7.56 5.25 -18.25
N HIS A 21 -7.85 6.04 -17.20
CA HIS A 21 -6.85 6.73 -16.43
C HIS A 21 -6.75 6.22 -15.00
N ASP A 22 -5.53 6.21 -14.46
CA ASP A 22 -5.23 5.83 -13.06
C ASP A 22 -6.15 6.52 -12.04
N HIS A 23 -6.32 7.85 -12.14
CA HIS A 23 -7.13 8.61 -11.19
C HIS A 23 -8.60 8.17 -11.14
N GLN A 24 -9.16 7.69 -12.26
CA GLN A 24 -10.54 7.17 -12.33
C GLN A 24 -10.63 5.82 -11.61
N LEU A 25 -9.69 4.90 -11.87
CA LEU A 25 -9.59 3.61 -11.18
C LEU A 25 -9.37 3.81 -9.68
N ARG A 26 -8.53 4.77 -9.29
CA ARG A 26 -8.26 5.11 -7.90
C ARG A 26 -9.52 5.66 -7.20
N ALA A 27 -10.29 6.50 -7.88
CA ALA A 27 -11.57 6.99 -7.37
C ALA A 27 -12.58 5.86 -7.16
N LEU A 28 -12.74 4.96 -8.13
CA LEU A 28 -13.59 3.78 -8.02
C LEU A 28 -13.13 2.85 -6.88
N LEU A 29 -11.81 2.65 -6.75
CA LEU A 29 -11.26 1.85 -5.65
C LEU A 29 -11.59 2.47 -4.30
N LYS A 30 -11.44 3.78 -4.14
CA LYS A 30 -11.79 4.47 -2.88
C LYS A 30 -13.27 4.33 -2.54
N VAL A 31 -14.17 4.47 -3.52
CA VAL A 31 -15.61 4.22 -3.31
C VAL A 31 -15.84 2.76 -2.88
N HIS A 32 -15.23 1.81 -3.57
CA HIS A 32 -15.34 0.38 -3.26
C HIS A 32 -14.83 0.05 -1.85
N LEU A 33 -13.71 0.65 -1.43
CA LEU A 33 -13.15 0.44 -0.10
C LEU A 33 -13.96 1.13 0.98
N ASN A 34 -14.40 2.38 0.77
CA ASN A 34 -15.18 3.16 1.75
C ASN A 34 -16.47 2.45 2.21
N ALA A 35 -17.08 1.67 1.33
CA ALA A 35 -18.26 0.87 1.69
C ALA A 35 -17.95 -0.24 2.73
N ARG A 36 -16.67 -0.54 2.99
CA ARG A 36 -16.18 -1.63 3.86
C ARG A 36 -15.40 -1.13 5.08
N LEU A 37 -15.16 0.19 5.20
CA LEU A 37 -14.33 0.75 6.27
C LEU A 37 -15.06 0.81 7.60
N GLY A 38 -14.38 0.36 8.66
CA GLY A 38 -14.71 0.68 10.05
C GLY A 38 -14.06 2.00 10.50
N ALA A 39 -14.49 2.52 11.63
CA ALA A 39 -14.01 3.82 12.14
C ALA A 39 -12.48 3.90 12.38
N ALA A 40 -11.87 2.76 12.72
CA ALA A 40 -10.44 2.67 12.98
C ALA A 40 -9.61 2.28 11.74
N ASP A 41 -10.24 1.99 10.60
CA ASP A 41 -9.54 1.56 9.41
C ASP A 41 -8.89 2.74 8.69
N ARG A 42 -7.85 2.46 7.91
CA ARG A 42 -7.10 3.48 7.16
C ARG A 42 -6.92 3.04 5.72
N VAL A 43 -7.17 3.96 4.80
CA VAL A 43 -6.77 3.86 3.40
C VAL A 43 -5.60 4.81 3.18
N VAL A 44 -4.50 4.29 2.66
CA VAL A 44 -3.25 5.02 2.49
C VAL A 44 -2.85 4.98 1.03
N ASP A 45 -2.76 6.15 0.39
CA ASP A 45 -2.23 6.29 -0.96
C ASP A 45 -0.70 6.24 -0.93
N GLU A 46 -0.09 5.72 -2.01
CA GLU A 46 1.35 5.70 -2.23
C GLU A 46 2.13 5.08 -1.05
N PHE A 47 1.66 3.91 -0.61
CA PHE A 47 2.24 3.22 0.54
C PHE A 47 3.63 2.68 0.24
N GLY A 48 4.65 3.18 0.95
CA GLY A 48 6.05 2.81 0.74
C GLY A 48 6.37 1.40 1.20
N LEU A 49 7.02 0.64 0.31
CA LEU A 49 7.58 -0.68 0.56
C LEU A 49 9.10 -0.64 0.36
N ALA A 50 9.86 -1.57 0.95
CA ALA A 50 11.29 -1.71 0.74
C ALA A 50 12.07 -0.37 0.86
N TYR A 51 11.84 0.38 1.93
CA TYR A 51 12.40 1.74 2.13
C TYR A 51 12.01 2.76 1.06
N GLY A 52 10.84 2.59 0.45
CA GLY A 52 10.34 3.50 -0.60
C GLY A 52 10.85 3.17 -2.02
N ALA A 53 11.64 2.09 -2.19
CA ALA A 53 12.05 1.63 -3.52
C ALA A 53 10.86 1.16 -4.37
N VAL A 54 9.83 0.64 -3.74
CA VAL A 54 8.54 0.30 -4.37
C VAL A 54 7.43 0.98 -3.56
N ARG A 55 6.38 1.42 -4.24
CA ARG A 55 5.17 1.94 -3.60
C ARG A 55 3.96 1.16 -4.08
N ALA A 56 3.09 0.84 -3.15
CA ALA A 56 1.76 0.36 -3.46
C ALA A 56 0.86 1.56 -3.72
N ASP A 57 0.07 1.53 -4.80
CA ASP A 57 -0.79 2.64 -5.16
C ASP A 57 -1.79 2.96 -4.05
N VAL A 58 -2.38 1.92 -3.45
CA VAL A 58 -3.25 2.06 -2.28
C VAL A 58 -2.99 0.90 -1.32
N ALA A 59 -2.94 1.19 -0.02
CA ALA A 59 -2.98 0.18 1.03
C ALA A 59 -4.22 0.38 1.91
N LEU A 60 -4.86 -0.72 2.29
CA LEU A 60 -5.93 -0.75 3.28
C LEU A 60 -5.41 -1.43 4.55
N VAL A 61 -5.52 -0.72 5.66
CA VAL A 61 -5.19 -1.20 7.01
C VAL A 61 -6.48 -1.34 7.80
N ASN A 62 -7.02 -2.55 7.84
CA ASN A 62 -8.25 -2.90 8.57
C ASN A 62 -7.95 -4.04 9.57
N GLY A 63 -8.68 -5.15 9.53
CA GLY A 63 -8.32 -6.42 10.20
C GLY A 63 -7.10 -7.09 9.56
N HIS A 64 -6.71 -6.65 8.36
CA HIS A 64 -5.60 -7.14 7.56
C HIS A 64 -4.77 -5.99 7.01
N LEU A 65 -3.63 -6.30 6.39
CA LEU A 65 -2.87 -5.37 5.57
C LEU A 65 -3.05 -5.79 4.10
N GLU A 66 -3.84 -5.00 3.36
CA GLU A 66 -4.16 -5.28 1.96
C GLU A 66 -3.48 -4.25 1.06
N GLY A 67 -2.88 -4.70 -0.05
CA GLY A 67 -2.26 -3.84 -1.05
C GLY A 67 -3.01 -3.88 -2.38
N PHE A 68 -3.20 -2.74 -3.00
CA PHE A 68 -3.87 -2.58 -4.28
C PHE A 68 -2.92 -1.92 -5.27
N GLU A 69 -2.65 -2.59 -6.37
CA GLU A 69 -1.91 -2.07 -7.51
C GLU A 69 -2.89 -1.69 -8.61
N ILE A 70 -2.75 -0.50 -9.16
CA ILE A 70 -3.63 0.03 -10.22
C ILE A 70 -2.92 -0.09 -11.56
N LYS A 71 -3.63 -0.61 -12.57
CA LYS A 71 -3.16 -0.69 -13.95
C LYS A 71 -4.24 -0.19 -14.89
N ALA A 72 -4.12 1.07 -15.28
CA ALA A 72 -5.00 1.72 -16.24
C ALA A 72 -4.68 1.28 -17.68
N GLU A 73 -5.56 1.56 -18.63
CA GLU A 73 -5.45 1.10 -20.02
C GLU A 73 -4.14 1.51 -20.72
N ARG A 74 -3.59 2.67 -20.35
CA ARG A 74 -2.34 3.21 -20.93
C ARG A 74 -1.07 2.77 -20.21
N ASP A 75 -1.18 2.05 -19.10
CA ASP A 75 -0.04 1.59 -18.34
C ASP A 75 0.67 0.42 -19.02
N THR A 76 1.95 0.26 -18.72
CA THR A 76 2.68 -0.94 -19.11
C THR A 76 2.79 -1.90 -17.94
N LEU A 77 2.77 -3.20 -18.23
CA LEU A 77 2.92 -4.25 -17.20
C LEU A 77 4.40 -4.55 -16.87
N LYS A 78 5.37 -3.82 -17.45
CA LYS A 78 6.81 -4.10 -17.29
C LYS A 78 7.29 -4.09 -15.83
N ARG A 79 6.74 -3.21 -14.99
CA ARG A 79 7.09 -3.11 -13.57
C ARG A 79 6.31 -4.06 -12.67
N LEU A 80 5.22 -4.64 -13.18
CA LEU A 80 4.33 -5.48 -12.38
C LEU A 80 5.02 -6.68 -11.72
N PRO A 81 5.97 -7.41 -12.36
CA PRO A 81 6.69 -8.50 -11.69
C PRO A 81 7.44 -8.07 -10.44
N ALA A 82 8.17 -6.95 -10.49
CA ALA A 82 8.90 -6.42 -9.33
C ALA A 82 7.94 -5.92 -8.22
N GLN A 83 6.82 -5.34 -8.61
CA GLN A 83 5.75 -4.93 -7.67
C GLN A 83 5.16 -6.15 -6.98
N VAL A 84 4.86 -7.22 -7.73
CA VAL A 84 4.36 -8.49 -7.18
C VAL A 84 5.31 -9.05 -6.12
N GLU A 85 6.61 -9.05 -6.38
CA GLU A 85 7.61 -9.51 -5.43
C GLU A 85 7.57 -8.69 -4.13
N ALA A 86 7.61 -7.36 -4.23
CA ALA A 86 7.57 -6.47 -3.07
C ALA A 86 6.26 -6.60 -2.26
N TYR A 87 5.12 -6.71 -2.92
CA TYR A 87 3.82 -6.90 -2.28
C TYR A 87 3.76 -8.22 -1.51
N ASN A 88 4.26 -9.31 -2.11
CA ASN A 88 4.26 -10.64 -1.49
C ASN A 88 5.10 -10.69 -0.20
N GLN A 89 6.07 -9.79 -0.02
CA GLN A 89 6.85 -9.71 1.21
C GLN A 89 6.06 -9.11 2.38
N VAL A 90 5.00 -8.33 2.11
CA VAL A 90 4.36 -7.46 3.11
C VAL A 90 2.87 -7.73 3.29
N PHE A 91 2.10 -7.74 2.20
CA PHE A 91 0.65 -7.75 2.28
C PHE A 91 0.06 -9.14 2.58
N GLU A 92 -0.98 -9.15 3.43
CA GLU A 92 -1.79 -10.34 3.68
C GLU A 92 -2.68 -10.67 2.48
N PHE A 93 -3.20 -9.65 1.82
CA PHE A 93 -3.95 -9.77 0.59
C PHE A 93 -3.43 -8.74 -0.41
N SER A 94 -3.21 -9.19 -1.62
CA SER A 94 -2.75 -8.33 -2.72
C SER A 94 -3.77 -8.38 -3.85
N TRP A 95 -4.01 -7.22 -4.45
CA TRP A 95 -5.02 -7.01 -5.47
C TRP A 95 -4.44 -6.25 -6.66
N VAL A 96 -4.92 -6.55 -7.86
CA VAL A 96 -4.79 -5.64 -9.00
C VAL A 96 -6.16 -5.08 -9.35
N VAL A 97 -6.19 -3.77 -9.50
CA VAL A 97 -7.34 -3.01 -10.03
C VAL A 97 -7.00 -2.63 -11.46
N THR A 98 -7.78 -3.08 -12.42
CA THR A 98 -7.42 -2.91 -13.82
C THR A 98 -8.64 -2.73 -14.73
N THR A 99 -8.37 -2.51 -16.01
CA THR A 99 -9.36 -2.43 -17.08
C THR A 99 -9.54 -3.79 -17.75
N PRO A 100 -10.64 -4.02 -18.51
CA PRO A 100 -10.81 -5.24 -19.29
C PRO A 100 -9.66 -5.54 -20.24
N GLY A 101 -9.07 -4.50 -20.86
CA GLY A 101 -7.98 -4.64 -21.83
C GLY A 101 -6.70 -5.24 -21.23
N HIS A 102 -6.38 -4.89 -19.99
CA HIS A 102 -5.19 -5.43 -19.30
C HIS A 102 -5.42 -6.76 -18.55
N LEU A 103 -6.65 -7.21 -18.42
CA LEU A 103 -6.99 -8.35 -17.56
C LEU A 103 -6.22 -9.64 -17.93
N SER A 104 -6.06 -9.95 -19.21
CA SER A 104 -5.34 -11.14 -19.65
C SER A 104 -3.85 -11.07 -19.28
N GLY A 105 -3.18 -9.97 -19.64
CA GLY A 105 -1.77 -9.76 -19.31
C GLY A 105 -1.49 -9.72 -17.82
N VAL A 106 -2.37 -9.11 -17.03
CA VAL A 106 -2.28 -9.13 -15.56
C VAL A 106 -2.37 -10.56 -15.02
N ARG A 107 -3.29 -11.38 -15.54
CA ARG A 107 -3.45 -12.79 -15.12
C ARG A 107 -2.21 -13.66 -15.37
N GLU A 108 -1.44 -13.35 -16.39
CA GLU A 108 -0.20 -14.06 -16.72
C GLU A 108 0.94 -13.72 -15.75
N VAL A 109 0.95 -12.49 -15.22
CA VAL A 109 2.03 -11.97 -14.37
C VAL A 109 1.76 -12.24 -12.88
N VAL A 110 0.53 -11.99 -12.40
CA VAL A 110 0.26 -12.07 -10.97
C VAL A 110 -0.04 -13.48 -10.49
N PRO A 111 0.44 -13.87 -9.29
CA PRO A 111 0.15 -15.19 -8.71
C PRO A 111 -1.35 -15.45 -8.59
N LYS A 112 -1.74 -16.73 -8.63
CA LYS A 112 -3.15 -17.15 -8.52
C LYS A 112 -3.82 -16.70 -7.22
N GLY A 113 -3.05 -16.48 -6.16
CA GLY A 113 -3.54 -15.97 -4.87
C GLY A 113 -3.87 -14.47 -4.85
N TRP A 114 -3.47 -13.69 -5.86
CA TRP A 114 -3.83 -12.28 -5.95
C TRP A 114 -5.28 -12.08 -6.37
N GLY A 115 -5.96 -11.14 -5.76
CA GLY A 115 -7.29 -10.71 -6.17
C GLY A 115 -7.26 -9.85 -7.44
N LEU A 116 -8.36 -9.85 -8.18
CA LEU A 116 -8.53 -9.03 -9.37
C LEU A 116 -9.86 -8.29 -9.31
N LEU A 117 -9.78 -6.97 -9.41
CA LEU A 117 -10.90 -6.05 -9.56
C LEU A 117 -10.82 -5.44 -10.96
N VAL A 118 -11.91 -5.50 -11.69
CA VAL A 118 -11.98 -4.95 -13.05
C VAL A 118 -13.00 -3.84 -13.10
N ALA A 119 -12.58 -2.69 -13.62
CA ALA A 119 -13.47 -1.56 -13.81
C ALA A 119 -14.45 -1.85 -14.96
N LYS A 120 -15.73 -1.55 -14.73
CA LYS A 120 -16.78 -1.59 -15.74
C LYS A 120 -17.50 -0.26 -15.74
N ALA A 121 -17.72 0.29 -16.93
CA ALA A 121 -18.56 1.46 -17.10
C ALA A 121 -20.01 1.12 -16.78
N ASN A 122 -20.72 2.05 -16.14
CA ASN A 122 -22.16 2.00 -15.90
C ASN A 122 -22.74 3.42 -16.01
N GLU A 123 -24.05 3.56 -15.89
CA GLU A 123 -24.74 4.86 -15.98
C GLU A 123 -24.30 5.89 -14.92
N GLN A 124 -23.65 5.44 -13.82
CA GLN A 124 -23.17 6.30 -12.75
C GLN A 124 -21.67 6.60 -12.84
N GLY A 125 -21.01 6.25 -13.96
CA GLY A 125 -19.59 6.53 -14.20
C GLY A 125 -18.65 5.34 -14.01
N GLY A 126 -19.12 4.22 -13.44
CA GLY A 126 -18.35 2.97 -13.34
C GLY A 126 -18.42 2.30 -11.98
N GLU A 127 -18.04 1.04 -11.97
CA GLU A 127 -17.93 0.19 -10.77
C GLU A 127 -16.73 -0.75 -10.86
N LEU A 128 -16.29 -1.28 -9.72
CA LEU A 128 -15.30 -2.35 -9.67
C LEU A 128 -15.99 -3.70 -9.46
N VAL A 129 -15.76 -4.62 -10.39
CA VAL A 129 -16.25 -6.00 -10.32
C VAL A 129 -15.13 -6.93 -9.91
N GLN A 130 -15.34 -7.70 -8.86
CA GLN A 130 -14.39 -8.72 -8.45
C GLN A 130 -14.45 -9.94 -9.36
N VAL A 131 -13.39 -10.15 -10.14
CA VAL A 131 -13.28 -11.30 -11.06
C VAL A 131 -12.42 -12.44 -10.49
N ARG A 132 -11.65 -12.17 -9.44
CA ARG A 132 -10.91 -13.16 -8.66
C ARG A 132 -10.75 -12.68 -7.22
N ARG A 133 -11.06 -13.56 -6.26
CA ARG A 133 -10.86 -13.27 -4.83
C ARG A 133 -9.38 -13.39 -4.47
N ALA A 134 -8.88 -12.48 -3.64
CA ALA A 134 -7.55 -12.63 -3.05
C ALA A 134 -7.54 -13.76 -2.02
N GLN A 135 -6.43 -14.48 -1.96
CA GLN A 135 -6.15 -15.48 -0.93
C GLN A 135 -5.13 -14.93 0.05
N ARG A 136 -5.21 -15.36 1.31
CA ARG A 136 -4.28 -14.93 2.33
C ARG A 136 -2.87 -15.40 2.02
N ASN A 137 -1.93 -14.47 1.97
CA ASN A 137 -0.52 -14.76 1.83
C ASN A 137 0.08 -15.09 3.22
N SER A 138 0.47 -16.33 3.43
CA SER A 138 1.13 -16.80 4.67
C SER A 138 2.66 -16.69 4.63
N ARG A 139 3.26 -16.31 3.48
CA ARG A 139 4.72 -16.31 3.26
C ARG A 139 5.33 -14.91 3.36
N ARG A 140 4.73 -14.02 4.17
CA ARG A 140 5.25 -12.66 4.36
C ARG A 140 6.57 -12.69 5.12
N SER A 141 7.46 -11.75 4.78
CA SER A 141 8.75 -11.62 5.42
C SER A 141 8.63 -10.79 6.71
N THR A 142 9.04 -11.36 7.85
CA THR A 142 9.12 -10.62 9.12
C THR A 142 10.06 -9.42 9.01
N GLU A 143 11.15 -9.56 8.26
CA GLU A 143 12.10 -8.48 8.03
C GLU A 143 11.47 -7.30 7.27
N HIS A 144 10.71 -7.58 6.19
CA HIS A 144 10.04 -6.54 5.43
C HIS A 144 8.88 -5.91 6.21
N LEU A 145 8.16 -6.68 7.03
CA LEU A 145 7.15 -6.16 7.93
C LEU A 145 7.74 -5.23 8.99
N ALA A 146 8.87 -5.62 9.63
CA ALA A 146 9.55 -4.77 10.62
C ALA A 146 9.98 -3.42 10.03
N ARG A 147 10.36 -3.37 8.75
CA ARG A 147 10.75 -2.15 8.04
C ARG A 147 9.61 -1.14 7.83
N LEU A 148 8.36 -1.53 8.03
CA LEU A 148 7.22 -0.62 8.02
C LEU A 148 7.09 0.20 9.31
N LEU A 149 7.81 -0.19 10.37
CA LEU A 149 7.80 0.50 11.65
C LEU A 149 8.70 1.74 11.63
N TRP A 150 8.30 2.73 12.41
CA TRP A 150 9.21 3.79 12.81
C TRP A 150 10.18 3.27 13.88
N ARG A 151 11.28 4.01 14.07
CA ARG A 151 12.30 3.63 15.06
C ARG A 151 11.72 3.48 16.47
N GLU A 152 10.90 4.43 16.85
CA GLU A 152 10.30 4.50 18.19
C GLU A 152 9.31 3.34 18.41
N GLU A 153 8.55 3.00 17.38
CA GLU A 153 7.64 1.85 17.38
C GLU A 153 8.40 0.52 17.52
N ALA A 154 9.51 0.39 16.78
CA ALA A 154 10.35 -0.81 16.88
C ALA A 154 10.98 -0.95 18.26
N LEU A 155 11.47 0.16 18.86
CA LEU A 155 12.01 0.16 20.22
C LEU A 155 10.95 -0.19 21.26
N ALA A 156 9.75 0.38 21.16
CA ALA A 156 8.64 0.10 22.07
C ALA A 156 8.26 -1.39 22.03
N GLN A 157 8.23 -2.01 20.84
CA GLN A 157 7.95 -3.44 20.74
C GLN A 157 9.07 -4.31 21.31
N LEU A 158 10.34 -3.94 21.09
CA LEU A 158 11.48 -4.63 21.70
C LEU A 158 11.45 -4.53 23.23
N GLU A 159 11.02 -3.39 23.76
CA GLU A 159 10.84 -3.20 25.21
C GLU A 159 9.73 -4.11 25.75
N ALA A 160 8.58 -4.16 25.09
CA ALA A 160 7.48 -5.05 25.45
C ALA A 160 7.87 -6.54 25.42
N LEU A 161 8.83 -6.91 24.56
CA LEU A 161 9.40 -8.25 24.48
C LEU A 161 10.56 -8.51 25.46
N GLY A 162 10.99 -7.51 26.24
CA GLY A 162 12.17 -7.62 27.13
C GLY A 162 13.51 -7.62 26.40
N LEU A 163 13.55 -7.22 25.13
CA LEU A 163 14.73 -7.26 24.25
C LEU A 163 15.37 -5.89 24.01
N SER A 164 14.99 -4.85 24.76
CA SER A 164 15.45 -3.47 24.53
C SER A 164 16.86 -3.17 25.07
N LYS A 165 17.46 -4.06 25.90
CA LYS A 165 18.76 -3.83 26.48
C LYS A 165 19.83 -3.61 25.41
N GLY A 166 20.49 -2.45 25.44
CA GLY A 166 21.52 -2.06 24.48
C GLY A 166 21.00 -1.66 23.09
N MET A 167 19.69 -1.64 22.86
CA MET A 167 19.09 -1.34 21.54
C MET A 167 18.88 0.17 21.28
N LYS A 168 18.84 1.00 22.33
CA LYS A 168 18.48 2.42 22.24
C LYS A 168 19.30 3.22 21.22
N PHE A 169 20.59 2.89 21.04
CA PHE A 169 21.50 3.60 20.13
C PHE A 169 21.86 2.79 18.87
N LYS A 170 21.27 1.63 18.68
CA LYS A 170 21.54 0.80 17.51
C LYS A 170 20.84 1.37 16.26
N PRO A 171 21.41 1.18 15.05
CA PRO A 171 20.76 1.52 13.79
C PRO A 171 19.42 0.81 13.63
N LYS A 172 18.47 1.43 12.87
CA LYS A 172 17.14 0.85 12.60
C LYS A 172 17.20 -0.59 12.10
N ILE A 173 18.16 -0.90 11.23
CA ILE A 173 18.31 -2.25 10.67
C ILE A 173 18.51 -3.33 11.75
N VAL A 174 19.24 -3.00 12.83
CA VAL A 174 19.48 -3.93 13.96
C VAL A 174 18.18 -4.14 14.74
N LEU A 175 17.39 -3.08 14.96
CA LEU A 175 16.10 -3.17 15.63
C LEU A 175 15.12 -4.04 14.84
N PHE A 176 15.07 -3.84 13.51
CA PHE A 176 14.19 -4.59 12.63
C PHE A 176 14.58 -6.08 12.56
N ALA A 177 15.89 -6.39 12.51
CA ALA A 177 16.37 -7.75 12.54
C ALA A 177 16.01 -8.46 13.86
N ALA A 178 16.17 -7.79 14.99
CA ALA A 178 15.80 -8.34 16.30
C ALA A 178 14.29 -8.63 16.40
N LEU A 179 13.43 -7.74 15.87
CA LEU A 179 12.00 -7.99 15.81
C LEU A 179 11.64 -9.14 14.88
N ALA A 180 12.29 -9.20 13.71
CA ALA A 180 12.06 -10.25 12.72
C ALA A 180 12.42 -11.64 13.23
N GLU A 181 13.42 -11.73 14.09
CA GLU A 181 13.85 -12.97 14.77
C GLU A 181 12.90 -13.33 15.92
N ALA A 182 12.44 -12.34 16.68
CA ALA A 182 11.66 -12.55 17.89
C ALA A 182 10.16 -12.79 17.67
N MET A 183 9.63 -12.44 16.50
CA MET A 183 8.18 -12.44 16.21
C MET A 183 7.84 -13.27 14.98
N THR A 184 6.67 -13.92 15.02
CA THR A 184 6.08 -14.52 13.83
C THR A 184 5.55 -13.43 12.87
N ALA A 185 5.41 -13.74 11.59
CA ALA A 185 4.86 -12.80 10.61
C ALA A 185 3.44 -12.31 10.97
N ASP A 186 2.62 -13.17 11.57
CA ASP A 186 1.25 -12.80 11.97
C ASP A 186 1.25 -11.87 13.19
N ALA A 187 2.08 -12.14 14.20
CA ALA A 187 2.23 -11.28 15.37
C ALA A 187 2.79 -9.90 14.97
N LEU A 188 3.84 -9.89 14.17
CA LEU A 188 4.45 -8.65 13.69
C LEU A 188 3.51 -7.84 12.79
N SER A 189 2.78 -8.50 11.89
CA SER A 189 1.76 -7.84 11.05
C SER A 189 0.65 -7.21 11.89
N THR A 190 0.23 -7.87 12.97
CA THR A 190 -0.77 -7.31 13.89
C THR A 190 -0.24 -6.06 14.58
N TYR A 191 0.99 -6.09 15.07
CA TYR A 191 1.64 -4.93 15.69
C TYR A 191 1.81 -3.78 14.67
N VAL A 192 2.30 -4.08 13.48
CA VAL A 192 2.44 -3.10 12.39
C VAL A 192 1.11 -2.43 12.09
N ARG A 193 0.01 -3.19 11.92
CA ARG A 193 -1.32 -2.61 11.68
C ARG A 193 -1.75 -1.67 12.81
N THR A 194 -1.49 -2.02 14.07
CA THR A 194 -1.79 -1.16 15.22
C THR A 194 -1.02 0.15 15.13
N CYS A 195 0.27 0.12 14.86
CA CYS A 195 1.09 1.31 14.68
C CYS A 195 0.59 2.15 13.50
N LEU A 196 0.35 1.52 12.35
CA LEU A 196 -0.13 2.20 11.14
C LEU A 196 -1.46 2.91 11.38
N LYS A 197 -2.40 2.33 12.11
CA LYS A 197 -3.70 2.93 12.45
C LYS A 197 -3.57 4.12 13.40
N SER A 198 -2.60 4.11 14.30
CA SER A 198 -2.39 5.16 15.30
C SER A 198 -1.67 6.40 14.76
N ARG A 199 -1.00 6.31 13.60
CA ARG A 199 -0.25 7.44 13.03
C ARG A 199 -1.20 8.56 12.58
N ALA A 200 -1.01 9.76 13.11
CA ALA A 200 -1.82 10.93 12.77
C ALA A 200 -1.42 11.56 11.41
N ASN A 201 -0.15 11.45 11.00
CA ASN A 201 0.41 12.14 9.84
C ASN A 201 1.21 11.19 8.93
N TRP A 202 0.52 10.50 8.03
CA TRP A 202 1.14 9.58 7.07
C TRP A 202 2.03 10.23 6.00
N ARG A 203 1.79 11.53 5.68
CA ARG A 203 2.42 12.21 4.54
C ARG A 203 3.78 12.85 4.84
N LEU A 204 4.20 12.98 6.09
CA LEU A 204 5.44 13.68 6.43
C LEU A 204 6.72 12.87 6.12
N ASP A 205 6.62 11.55 5.96
CA ASP A 205 7.76 10.68 5.64
C ASP A 205 7.81 10.23 4.16
N ALA A 206 6.87 10.67 3.32
CA ALA A 206 6.69 10.16 1.96
C ALA A 206 7.45 10.92 0.86
N ALA A 207 8.21 11.97 1.18
CA ALA A 207 9.07 12.63 0.21
C ALA A 207 10.52 12.15 0.41
N PRO A 208 11.17 11.48 -0.59
CA PRO A 208 12.61 11.42 -0.62
C PRO A 208 13.10 12.87 -0.64
N ARG A 209 13.89 13.28 0.35
CA ARG A 209 14.66 14.51 0.20
C ARG A 209 15.54 14.30 -1.02
N VAL A 210 15.21 14.96 -2.12
CA VAL A 210 16.15 15.17 -3.21
C VAL A 210 17.32 15.90 -2.58
N CYS A 211 18.46 15.25 -2.44
CA CYS A 211 19.70 15.89 -2.11
C CYS A 211 20.03 16.75 -3.33
N ASP A 212 19.60 18.00 -3.32
CA ASP A 212 20.02 19.01 -4.27
C ASP A 212 21.49 19.28 -4.02
N GLY A 213 22.31 18.69 -4.86
CA GLY A 213 23.78 18.78 -4.82
C GLY A 213 24.31 20.07 -5.40
N SER A 214 23.76 21.22 -5.06
CA SER A 214 24.28 22.53 -5.50
C SER A 214 24.27 23.57 -4.40
N SER A 215 25.35 23.61 -3.61
CA SER A 215 25.85 24.86 -3.02
C SER A 215 27.22 24.60 -2.38
N ARG A 216 28.28 24.61 -3.18
CA ARG A 216 29.60 24.96 -2.65
C ARG A 216 29.66 26.48 -2.53
N PRO A 217 29.98 27.05 -1.36
CA PRO A 217 30.33 28.46 -1.28
C PRO A 217 31.70 28.66 -1.94
N VAL A 218 31.72 29.53 -2.93
CA VAL A 218 32.96 30.05 -3.52
C VAL A 218 33.58 30.95 -2.47
N ALA A 219 34.76 30.57 -1.97
CA ALA A 219 35.58 31.45 -1.16
C ALA A 219 36.13 32.55 -2.07
N SER A 220 35.77 33.79 -1.75
CA SER A 220 36.39 34.96 -2.36
C SER A 220 37.70 35.26 -1.64
N ALA A 221 38.75 35.49 -2.44
CA ALA A 221 40.06 35.95 -2.02
C ALA A 221 40.04 37.39 -1.50
#